data_f3dee8a86f3ec28df6844829b8748423
#
_entry.id   f3dee8a86f3ec28df6844829b8748423
#
_cell.length_a   1.000
_cell.length_b   1.000
_cell.length_c   1.000
_cell.angle_alpha   90.00
_cell.angle_beta   90.00
_cell.angle_gamma   90.00
#
_symmetry.space_group_name_H-M   'P 1'
#
loop_
_entity.id
_entity.type
_entity.pdbx_description
1 polymer ?
#
loop_
_entity_poly.entity_id
_entity_poly.type
_entity_poly.pdbx_seq_one_letter_code
_entity_poly.pdbx_strand_id
1 'polypeptide(L)'
;MYKPIPFFMSNKGYGMFMHTSAPVTCDFGNSYVGANKLFMGDETLDLFVFIGQPKDILDEYTDITGKAAMPPLWSFGTWMSRITYFAQKEGYDVAAKLRENKIPADVIHFDTGWFEHDWQCDYEFAPSRFDNAAKMIKDLLKDGFHISLWQLTYFTPKNRYFQEIIDKNLHVKNGKGEMPYEDAVLDFTNPETVKWYQEKLAGLLKLGVGAIKVDFGEAAPLEGVFANGRSGFYEHNLYPLRYNKAVADITKATKGDNIIWARSAWAGSQRYPLHWGGDAANTDIGMESTLRGGLSFGLSGFSFWSHDIGGFVQKSPESLYRRWLPFGFLTSHSRAHGAPPKEP
;
A
#
# COMPACT_ATOMS: atom_id res chain seq x y z
N MET A 1 7.56 -6.61 8.86
CA MET A 1 6.47 -7.27 8.09
C MET A 1 5.41 -6.21 7.85
N TYR A 2 4.99 -5.99 6.61
CA TYR A 2 4.12 -4.85 6.25
C TYR A 2 2.62 -5.15 6.38
N LYS A 3 2.22 -6.43 6.30
CA LYS A 3 0.81 -6.80 6.18
C LYS A 3 0.51 -8.19 6.74
N PRO A 4 0.62 -8.38 8.06
CA PRO A 4 0.21 -9.62 8.70
C PRO A 4 -1.31 -9.75 8.64
N ILE A 5 -1.81 -10.90 8.20
CA ILE A 5 -3.24 -11.20 8.17
C ILE A 5 -3.50 -12.32 9.17
N PRO A 6 -4.41 -12.15 10.16
CA PRO A 6 -4.66 -13.13 11.21
C PRO A 6 -5.55 -14.28 10.71
N PHE A 7 -5.20 -14.83 9.55
CA PHE A 7 -5.87 -15.95 8.89
C PHE A 7 -4.84 -16.95 8.38
N PHE A 8 -5.10 -18.23 8.53
CA PHE A 8 -4.30 -19.28 7.95
C PHE A 8 -5.17 -20.47 7.50
N MET A 9 -4.63 -21.26 6.58
CA MET A 9 -5.22 -22.52 6.13
C MET A 9 -4.27 -23.68 6.36
N SER A 10 -4.85 -24.86 6.59
CA SER A 10 -4.15 -26.14 6.71
C SER A 10 -4.52 -27.06 5.54
N ASN A 11 -3.54 -27.86 5.08
CA ASN A 11 -3.78 -28.97 4.13
C ASN A 11 -4.61 -30.12 4.74
N LYS A 12 -5.06 -29.96 6.00
CA LYS A 12 -5.97 -30.89 6.67
C LYS A 12 -7.45 -30.52 6.47
N GLY A 13 -7.74 -29.57 5.57
CA GLY A 13 -9.12 -29.19 5.21
C GLY A 13 -9.77 -28.25 6.20
N TYR A 14 -9.01 -27.35 6.80
CA TYR A 14 -9.56 -26.27 7.63
C TYR A 14 -8.79 -24.96 7.48
N GLY A 15 -9.46 -23.85 7.75
CA GLY A 15 -8.90 -22.53 7.91
C GLY A 15 -9.35 -21.91 9.23
N MET A 16 -8.58 -20.95 9.73
CA MET A 16 -8.91 -20.21 10.95
C MET A 16 -8.66 -18.73 10.76
N PHE A 17 -9.63 -17.92 11.14
CA PHE A 17 -9.52 -16.46 11.16
C PHE A 17 -9.75 -15.95 12.59
N MET A 18 -8.74 -15.30 13.14
CA MET A 18 -8.85 -14.61 14.42
C MET A 18 -9.39 -13.21 14.14
N HIS A 19 -10.66 -13.00 14.42
CA HIS A 19 -11.35 -11.73 14.22
C HIS A 19 -11.02 -10.77 15.36
N THR A 20 -9.79 -10.31 15.37
CA THR A 20 -9.28 -9.32 16.31
C THR A 20 -8.38 -8.32 15.61
N SER A 21 -8.23 -7.14 16.17
CA SER A 21 -7.21 -6.17 15.82
C SER A 21 -6.11 -6.01 16.88
N ALA A 22 -6.24 -6.71 18.01
CA ALA A 22 -5.20 -6.78 19.01
C ALA A 22 -3.95 -7.51 18.46
N PRO A 23 -2.76 -7.30 19.04
CA PRO A 23 -1.56 -8.06 18.70
C PRO A 23 -1.77 -9.56 18.91
N VAL A 24 -1.39 -10.36 17.92
CA VAL A 24 -1.50 -11.82 17.94
C VAL A 24 -0.12 -12.43 17.75
N THR A 25 0.23 -13.41 18.58
CA THR A 25 1.40 -14.25 18.38
C THR A 25 0.98 -15.63 17.89
N CYS A 26 1.52 -16.02 16.74
CA CYS A 26 1.27 -17.33 16.13
C CYS A 26 2.54 -18.20 16.21
N ASP A 27 2.43 -19.38 16.81
CA ASP A 27 3.50 -20.37 16.89
C ASP A 27 3.00 -21.68 16.26
N PHE A 28 3.40 -21.91 15.04
CA PHE A 28 3.04 -23.12 14.29
C PHE A 28 4.14 -24.19 14.42
N GLY A 29 4.21 -24.83 15.59
CA GLY A 29 5.14 -25.92 15.86
C GLY A 29 6.60 -25.51 16.07
N ASN A 30 6.90 -24.20 16.24
CA ASN A 30 8.27 -23.73 16.46
C ASN A 30 8.76 -24.01 17.87
N SER A 31 7.99 -23.69 18.89
CA SER A 31 8.35 -23.96 20.29
C SER A 31 8.11 -25.44 20.67
N TYR A 32 7.11 -26.09 20.08
CA TYR A 32 6.79 -27.49 20.30
C TYR A 32 6.12 -28.09 19.09
N VAL A 33 6.75 -29.08 18.49
CA VAL A 33 6.34 -29.70 17.20
C VAL A 33 4.90 -30.25 17.23
N GLY A 34 4.44 -30.70 18.38
CA GLY A 34 3.10 -31.30 18.55
C GLY A 34 1.96 -30.30 18.78
N ALA A 35 2.23 -29.00 18.77
CA ALA A 35 1.19 -28.00 19.05
C ALA A 35 1.35 -26.72 18.20
N ASN A 36 0.22 -26.23 17.70
CA ASN A 36 0.09 -24.85 17.23
C ASN A 36 -0.50 -23.99 18.35
N LYS A 37 0.11 -22.84 18.63
CA LYS A 37 -0.31 -21.93 19.67
C LYS A 37 -0.66 -20.58 19.07
N LEU A 38 -1.82 -20.09 19.41
CA LEU A 38 -2.27 -18.73 19.12
C LEU A 38 -2.43 -18.01 20.45
N PHE A 39 -1.69 -16.92 20.62
CA PHE A 39 -1.76 -16.12 21.83
C PHE A 39 -2.23 -14.71 21.50
N MET A 40 -3.19 -14.23 22.25
CA MET A 40 -3.74 -12.88 22.16
C MET A 40 -3.94 -12.35 23.59
N GLY A 41 -3.43 -11.16 23.86
CA GLY A 41 -3.57 -10.48 25.16
C GLY A 41 -4.89 -9.72 25.27
N ASP A 42 -6.03 -10.37 25.03
CA ASP A 42 -7.36 -9.77 25.10
C ASP A 42 -8.28 -10.66 25.96
N GLU A 43 -9.34 -10.09 26.51
CA GLU A 43 -10.33 -10.79 27.32
C GLU A 43 -11.39 -11.52 26.47
N THR A 44 -11.45 -11.21 25.16
CA THR A 44 -12.41 -11.79 24.23
C THR A 44 -11.70 -12.49 23.07
N LEU A 45 -12.20 -13.66 22.67
CA LEU A 45 -11.75 -14.38 21.50
C LEU A 45 -12.94 -14.55 20.53
N ASP A 46 -12.84 -13.91 19.35
CA ASP A 46 -13.75 -14.14 18.24
C ASP A 46 -13.01 -14.91 17.15
N LEU A 47 -13.37 -16.17 16.94
CA LEU A 47 -12.67 -17.13 16.11
C LEU A 47 -13.63 -17.75 15.09
N PHE A 48 -13.34 -17.56 13.80
CA PHE A 48 -14.01 -18.28 12.73
C PHE A 48 -13.18 -19.50 12.31
N VAL A 49 -13.85 -20.65 12.21
CA VAL A 49 -13.27 -21.89 11.73
C VAL A 49 -14.01 -22.30 10.46
N PHE A 50 -13.28 -22.47 9.38
CA PHE A 50 -13.79 -22.89 8.07
C PHE A 50 -13.37 -24.33 7.81
N ILE A 51 -14.26 -25.16 7.27
CA ILE A 51 -14.00 -26.57 6.97
C ILE A 51 -14.28 -26.82 5.49
N GLY A 52 -13.30 -27.31 4.75
CA GLY A 52 -13.46 -27.58 3.32
C GLY A 52 -12.17 -27.61 2.52
N GLN A 53 -12.27 -27.51 1.22
CA GLN A 53 -11.13 -27.34 0.33
C GLN A 53 -10.63 -25.89 0.37
N PRO A 54 -9.35 -25.63 0.05
CA PRO A 54 -8.79 -24.29 0.13
C PRO A 54 -9.60 -23.20 -0.58
N LYS A 55 -10.19 -23.47 -1.73
CA LYS A 55 -11.03 -22.50 -2.46
C LYS A 55 -12.34 -22.20 -1.74
N ASP A 56 -12.95 -23.21 -1.10
CA ASP A 56 -14.21 -23.05 -0.39
C ASP A 56 -13.94 -22.23 0.91
N ILE A 57 -12.86 -22.54 1.62
CA ILE A 57 -12.39 -21.78 2.78
C ILE A 57 -12.13 -20.31 2.44
N LEU A 58 -11.47 -20.04 1.30
CA LEU A 58 -11.23 -18.67 0.84
C LEU A 58 -12.52 -17.94 0.48
N ASP A 59 -13.48 -18.63 -0.13
CA ASP A 59 -14.77 -18.05 -0.50
C ASP A 59 -15.54 -17.64 0.75
N GLU A 60 -15.71 -18.53 1.72
CA GLU A 60 -16.34 -18.26 3.02
C GLU A 60 -15.62 -17.16 3.83
N TYR A 61 -14.28 -17.20 3.88
CA TYR A 61 -13.48 -16.15 4.53
C TYR A 61 -13.69 -14.78 3.89
N THR A 62 -13.70 -14.74 2.56
CA THR A 62 -13.90 -13.47 1.84
C THR A 62 -15.36 -13.02 1.80
N ASP A 63 -16.34 -13.89 2.02
CA ASP A 63 -17.74 -13.49 2.28
C ASP A 63 -17.85 -12.69 3.59
N ILE A 64 -17.09 -13.06 4.61
CA ILE A 64 -17.06 -12.34 5.90
C ILE A 64 -16.23 -11.05 5.80
N THR A 65 -15.04 -11.12 5.19
CA THR A 65 -14.07 -10.01 5.21
C THR A 65 -14.14 -9.10 3.98
N GLY A 66 -14.86 -9.51 2.97
CA GLY A 66 -15.06 -8.82 1.69
C GLY A 66 -14.19 -9.37 0.56
N LYS A 67 -14.80 -9.53 -0.61
CA LYS A 67 -14.13 -9.97 -1.83
C LYS A 67 -13.33 -8.84 -2.46
N ALA A 68 -12.24 -9.18 -3.15
CA ALA A 68 -11.42 -8.22 -3.89
C ALA A 68 -12.24 -7.59 -5.03
N ALA A 69 -12.20 -6.26 -5.13
CA ALA A 69 -12.76 -5.58 -6.29
C ALA A 69 -11.86 -5.81 -7.53
N MET A 70 -12.45 -5.82 -8.73
CA MET A 70 -11.69 -5.93 -9.97
C MET A 70 -11.02 -4.59 -10.28
N PRO A 71 -9.69 -4.53 -10.42
CA PRO A 71 -9.00 -3.32 -10.85
C PRO A 71 -9.29 -2.98 -12.32
N PRO A 72 -9.11 -1.73 -12.75
CA PRO A 72 -9.29 -1.34 -14.15
C PRO A 72 -8.24 -2.01 -15.04
N LEU A 73 -8.63 -2.32 -16.29
CA LEU A 73 -7.79 -3.10 -17.23
C LEU A 73 -6.38 -2.51 -17.44
N TRP A 74 -6.27 -1.18 -17.51
CA TRP A 74 -4.97 -0.51 -17.70
C TRP A 74 -3.97 -0.79 -16.56
N SER A 75 -4.45 -1.12 -15.36
CA SER A 75 -3.57 -1.38 -14.21
C SER A 75 -2.77 -2.68 -14.32
N PHE A 76 -3.24 -3.63 -15.13
CA PHE A 76 -2.54 -4.90 -15.39
C PHE A 76 -1.33 -4.75 -16.33
N GLY A 77 -1.15 -3.57 -16.94
CA GLY A 77 0.06 -3.25 -17.69
C GLY A 77 1.27 -2.99 -16.78
N THR A 78 2.40 -2.72 -17.42
CA THR A 78 3.65 -2.46 -16.68
C THR A 78 3.65 -1.06 -16.08
N TRP A 79 3.97 -0.98 -14.78
CA TRP A 79 4.18 0.26 -14.05
C TRP A 79 5.66 0.61 -14.05
N MET A 80 6.00 1.72 -14.70
CA MET A 80 7.37 2.21 -14.75
C MET A 80 7.61 3.26 -13.67
N SER A 81 8.63 3.03 -12.85
CA SER A 81 8.95 3.84 -11.69
C SER A 81 10.44 3.74 -11.36
N ARG A 82 10.94 4.73 -10.67
CA ARG A 82 12.15 4.72 -9.85
C ARG A 82 11.84 5.49 -8.57
N ILE A 83 12.81 5.66 -7.64
CA ILE A 83 12.50 6.34 -6.37
C ILE A 83 11.77 7.66 -6.62
N THR A 84 12.14 8.42 -7.67
CA THR A 84 11.29 9.47 -8.19
C THR A 84 11.75 9.99 -9.55
N TYR A 85 10.82 10.62 -10.26
CA TYR A 85 11.08 11.57 -11.34
C TYR A 85 10.85 12.95 -10.77
N PHE A 86 11.89 13.78 -10.76
CA PHE A 86 11.86 15.08 -10.09
C PHE A 86 11.23 16.19 -10.91
N ALA A 87 11.04 16.00 -12.22
CA ALA A 87 10.53 17.02 -13.10
C ALA A 87 9.58 16.47 -14.17
N GLN A 88 8.69 17.33 -14.65
CA GLN A 88 7.80 17.06 -15.78
C GLN A 88 8.53 16.49 -16.99
N LYS A 89 9.70 17.06 -17.32
CA LYS A 89 10.54 16.61 -18.44
C LYS A 89 10.95 15.14 -18.29
N GLU A 90 11.33 14.68 -17.11
CA GLU A 90 11.74 13.29 -16.89
C GLU A 90 10.60 12.32 -17.15
N GLY A 91 9.36 12.67 -16.77
CA GLY A 91 8.17 11.87 -17.08
C GLY A 91 7.94 11.71 -18.58
N TYR A 92 8.07 12.78 -19.33
CA TYR A 92 8.00 12.73 -20.80
C TYR A 92 9.14 11.93 -21.42
N ASP A 93 10.38 12.14 -20.96
CA ASP A 93 11.57 11.44 -21.48
C ASP A 93 11.45 9.92 -21.28
N VAL A 94 10.96 9.49 -20.13
CA VAL A 94 10.77 8.06 -19.82
C VAL A 94 9.66 7.47 -20.71
N ALA A 95 8.54 8.15 -20.85
CA ALA A 95 7.44 7.73 -21.72
C ALA A 95 7.92 7.57 -23.18
N ALA A 96 8.65 8.55 -23.69
CA ALA A 96 9.21 8.52 -25.03
C ALA A 96 10.18 7.34 -25.23
N LYS A 97 11.11 7.13 -24.29
CA LYS A 97 12.08 6.01 -24.34
C LYS A 97 11.41 4.64 -24.30
N LEU A 98 10.35 4.48 -23.50
CA LEU A 98 9.59 3.22 -23.45
C LEU A 98 8.97 2.92 -24.83
N ARG A 99 8.36 3.91 -25.49
CA ARG A 99 7.77 3.74 -26.83
C ARG A 99 8.84 3.52 -27.90
N GLU A 100 9.93 4.29 -27.89
CA GLU A 100 11.07 4.14 -28.82
C GLU A 100 11.67 2.74 -28.76
N ASN A 101 11.87 2.20 -27.55
CA ASN A 101 12.42 0.87 -27.33
C ASN A 101 11.36 -0.25 -27.40
N LYS A 102 10.10 0.07 -27.75
CA LYS A 102 8.99 -0.89 -27.85
C LYS A 102 8.77 -1.69 -26.55
N ILE A 103 8.99 -1.04 -25.40
CA ILE A 103 8.74 -1.63 -24.08
C ILE A 103 7.29 -1.32 -23.72
N PRO A 104 6.42 -2.34 -23.58
CA PRO A 104 5.03 -2.12 -23.15
C PRO A 104 5.00 -1.57 -21.74
N ALA A 105 4.35 -0.43 -21.55
CA ALA A 105 4.11 0.16 -20.25
C ALA A 105 2.85 1.02 -20.31
N ASP A 106 2.09 1.02 -19.22
CA ASP A 106 0.77 1.65 -19.13
C ASP A 106 0.69 2.68 -18.00
N VAL A 107 1.66 2.68 -17.09
CA VAL A 107 1.69 3.59 -15.95
C VAL A 107 3.08 4.18 -15.77
N ILE A 108 3.13 5.48 -15.53
CA ILE A 108 4.31 6.18 -15.01
C ILE A 108 3.99 6.63 -13.59
N HIS A 109 4.83 6.20 -12.66
CA HIS A 109 4.66 6.52 -11.25
C HIS A 109 5.69 7.55 -10.81
N PHE A 110 5.23 8.65 -10.25
CA PHE A 110 6.04 9.66 -9.57
C PHE A 110 6.04 9.35 -8.07
N ASP A 111 7.24 9.03 -7.54
CA ASP A 111 7.41 8.71 -6.12
C ASP A 111 7.71 9.99 -5.31
N THR A 112 8.49 9.95 -4.24
CA THR A 112 8.63 10.97 -3.18
C THR A 112 8.91 12.40 -3.64
N GLY A 113 9.50 12.62 -4.79
CA GLY A 113 10.01 13.93 -5.25
C GLY A 113 9.11 14.72 -6.19
N TRP A 114 7.83 14.38 -6.33
CA TRP A 114 6.90 15.20 -7.14
C TRP A 114 6.41 16.45 -6.40
N PHE A 115 6.59 16.51 -5.06
CA PHE A 115 6.36 17.68 -4.21
C PHE A 115 7.51 18.69 -4.32
N GLU A 116 7.28 19.94 -3.92
CA GLU A 116 8.34 20.97 -3.91
C GLU A 116 9.53 20.54 -3.04
N HIS A 117 9.27 19.97 -1.89
CA HIS A 117 10.28 19.38 -1.01
C HIS A 117 10.07 17.86 -0.94
N ASP A 118 11.10 17.10 -1.27
CA ASP A 118 11.06 15.64 -1.27
C ASP A 118 10.56 15.10 0.09
N TRP A 119 9.69 14.11 0.05
CA TRP A 119 9.01 13.52 1.21
C TRP A 119 7.97 14.40 1.93
N GLN A 120 7.81 15.68 1.59
CA GLN A 120 6.85 16.58 2.22
C GLN A 120 5.52 16.58 1.46
N CYS A 121 4.61 15.67 1.83
CA CYS A 121 3.30 15.55 1.19
C CYS A 121 2.48 16.84 1.33
N ASP A 122 2.52 17.68 0.30
CA ASP A 122 1.72 18.91 0.20
C ASP A 122 0.58 18.82 -0.82
N TYR A 123 0.44 17.65 -1.49
CA TYR A 123 -0.60 17.33 -2.46
C TYR A 123 -0.66 18.28 -3.67
N GLU A 124 0.45 18.92 -3.99
CA GLU A 124 0.63 19.79 -5.16
C GLU A 124 1.89 19.39 -5.91
N PHE A 125 1.82 19.39 -7.24
CA PHE A 125 3.03 19.24 -8.04
C PHE A 125 3.94 20.44 -7.84
N ALA A 126 5.22 20.21 -7.63
CA ALA A 126 6.23 21.25 -7.46
C ALA A 126 6.18 22.28 -8.61
N PRO A 127 5.74 23.53 -8.37
CA PRO A 127 5.64 24.53 -9.46
C PRO A 127 7.00 24.83 -10.11
N SER A 128 8.08 24.67 -9.37
CA SER A 128 9.46 24.87 -9.86
C SER A 128 9.91 23.83 -10.90
N ARG A 129 9.24 22.67 -10.99
CA ARG A 129 9.66 21.52 -11.80
C ARG A 129 8.55 20.93 -12.66
N PHE A 130 7.31 21.31 -12.44
CA PHE A 130 6.12 20.88 -13.16
C PHE A 130 5.32 22.10 -13.62
N ASP A 131 5.77 22.73 -14.72
CA ASP A 131 5.17 23.98 -15.23
C ASP A 131 3.67 23.86 -15.48
N ASN A 132 3.22 22.68 -15.96
CA ASN A 132 1.81 22.40 -16.20
C ASN A 132 1.51 20.91 -16.02
N ALA A 133 1.38 20.49 -14.77
CA ALA A 133 1.10 19.10 -14.43
C ALA A 133 -0.20 18.57 -15.05
N ALA A 134 -1.25 19.39 -15.10
CA ALA A 134 -2.51 18.99 -15.72
C ALA A 134 -2.36 18.69 -17.23
N LYS A 135 -1.56 19.50 -17.94
CA LYS A 135 -1.23 19.22 -19.35
C LYS A 135 -0.40 17.97 -19.49
N MET A 136 0.63 17.78 -18.64
CA MET A 136 1.47 16.59 -18.65
C MET A 136 0.64 15.32 -18.48
N ILE A 137 -0.24 15.28 -17.49
CA ILE A 137 -1.11 14.14 -17.21
C ILE A 137 -1.99 13.84 -18.44
N LYS A 138 -2.58 14.88 -19.04
CA LYS A 138 -3.43 14.73 -20.23
C LYS A 138 -2.66 14.23 -21.44
N ASP A 139 -1.46 14.74 -21.67
CA ASP A 139 -0.61 14.32 -22.79
C ASP A 139 -0.17 12.86 -22.64
N LEU A 140 0.32 12.49 -21.46
CA LEU A 140 0.73 11.12 -21.17
C LEU A 140 -0.43 10.14 -21.26
N LEU A 141 -1.62 10.53 -20.78
CA LEU A 141 -2.82 9.71 -20.93
C LEU A 141 -3.20 9.50 -22.41
N LYS A 142 -3.06 10.54 -23.25
CA LYS A 142 -3.27 10.43 -24.70
C LYS A 142 -2.29 9.47 -25.35
N ASP A 143 -1.06 9.39 -24.84
CA ASP A 143 -0.02 8.47 -25.30
C ASP A 143 -0.13 7.07 -24.66
N GLY A 144 -1.22 6.81 -23.92
CA GLY A 144 -1.54 5.52 -23.30
C GLY A 144 -0.88 5.30 -21.95
N PHE A 145 -0.44 6.35 -21.24
CA PHE A 145 0.11 6.24 -19.91
C PHE A 145 -0.80 6.85 -18.86
N HIS A 146 -1.18 6.08 -17.85
CA HIS A 146 -1.78 6.58 -16.63
C HIS A 146 -0.70 7.08 -15.66
N ILE A 147 -1.04 8.05 -14.82
CA ILE A 147 -0.13 8.58 -13.81
C ILE A 147 -0.51 8.05 -12.44
N SER A 148 0.47 7.59 -11.69
CA SER A 148 0.35 7.25 -10.28
C SER A 148 1.24 8.16 -9.43
N LEU A 149 0.75 8.55 -8.25
CA LEU A 149 1.46 9.44 -7.32
C LEU A 149 1.65 8.80 -5.96
N TRP A 150 2.85 8.98 -5.42
CA TRP A 150 3.20 8.58 -4.06
C TRP A 150 2.69 9.59 -3.02
N GLN A 151 2.33 9.10 -1.85
CA GLN A 151 2.08 9.89 -0.64
C GLN A 151 2.11 9.01 0.62
N LEU A 152 2.14 9.62 1.77
CA LEU A 152 2.05 9.01 3.10
C LEU A 152 1.19 9.85 4.05
N THR A 153 0.96 9.36 5.26
CA THR A 153 0.05 9.95 6.25
C THR A 153 0.74 10.45 7.51
N TYR A 154 2.07 10.61 7.45
CA TYR A 154 2.90 11.14 8.54
C TYR A 154 3.43 12.50 8.12
N PHE A 155 3.20 13.52 8.96
CA PHE A 155 3.51 14.91 8.65
C PHE A 155 4.53 15.44 9.63
N THR A 156 5.72 15.76 9.12
CA THR A 156 6.79 16.35 9.93
C THR A 156 6.45 17.80 10.31
N PRO A 157 7.06 18.37 11.37
CA PRO A 157 6.89 19.77 11.71
C PRO A 157 7.26 20.77 10.59
N LYS A 158 8.02 20.32 9.58
CA LYS A 158 8.41 21.12 8.40
C LYS A 158 7.34 21.15 7.31
N ASN A 159 6.35 20.26 7.38
CA ASN A 159 5.29 20.21 6.38
C ASN A 159 4.33 21.39 6.54
N ARG A 160 3.94 22.00 5.42
CA ARG A 160 3.03 23.16 5.42
C ARG A 160 1.67 22.90 6.06
N TYR A 161 1.22 21.66 6.09
CA TYR A 161 -0.06 21.27 6.71
C TYR A 161 0.07 20.88 8.19
N PHE A 162 1.28 20.78 8.72
CA PHE A 162 1.49 20.31 10.09
C PHE A 162 0.66 21.10 11.11
N GLN A 163 0.77 22.43 11.09
CA GLN A 163 0.02 23.27 12.04
C GLN A 163 -1.49 23.14 11.85
N GLU A 164 -1.97 23.10 10.60
CA GLU A 164 -3.39 22.87 10.31
C GLU A 164 -3.91 21.56 10.88
N ILE A 165 -3.11 20.47 10.76
CA ILE A 165 -3.43 19.15 11.30
C ILE A 165 -3.55 19.19 12.82
N ILE A 166 -2.62 19.89 13.49
CA ILE A 166 -2.64 20.07 14.94
C ILE A 166 -3.86 20.87 15.39
N ASP A 167 -4.08 22.04 14.80
CA ASP A 167 -5.15 22.97 15.18
C ASP A 167 -6.54 22.37 15.00
N LYS A 168 -6.70 21.54 13.95
CA LYS A 168 -7.96 20.83 13.66
C LYS A 168 -8.10 19.49 14.38
N ASN A 169 -7.12 19.08 15.19
CA ASN A 169 -7.11 17.78 15.87
C ASN A 169 -7.30 16.57 14.92
N LEU A 170 -6.60 16.57 13.79
CA LEU A 170 -6.70 15.51 12.77
C LEU A 170 -5.74 14.34 13.00
N HIS A 171 -4.93 14.38 14.05
CA HIS A 171 -3.85 13.45 14.35
C HIS A 171 -4.15 12.55 15.56
N VAL A 172 -3.47 11.42 15.61
CA VAL A 172 -3.49 10.52 16.77
C VAL A 172 -2.81 11.21 17.96
N LYS A 173 -3.37 11.03 19.16
CA LYS A 173 -2.84 11.56 20.43
C LYS A 173 -2.42 10.42 21.35
N ASN A 174 -1.56 10.72 22.33
CA ASN A 174 -1.30 9.81 23.44
C ASN A 174 -2.34 10.01 24.57
N GLY A 175 -2.24 9.23 25.64
CA GLY A 175 -3.15 9.32 26.78
C GLY A 175 -3.13 10.63 27.56
N LYS A 176 -2.16 11.53 27.27
CA LYS A 176 -2.07 12.89 27.82
C LYS A 176 -2.64 13.95 26.90
N GLY A 177 -3.09 13.57 25.71
CA GLY A 177 -3.57 14.50 24.68
C GLY A 177 -2.45 15.14 23.81
N GLU A 178 -1.22 14.65 23.93
CA GLU A 178 -0.05 15.09 23.16
C GLU A 178 0.16 14.20 21.94
N MET A 179 1.02 14.60 20.99
CA MET A 179 1.47 13.71 19.92
C MET A 179 2.37 12.59 20.45
N PRO A 180 2.15 11.32 20.05
CA PRO A 180 3.03 10.20 20.43
C PRO A 180 4.44 10.31 19.85
N TYR A 181 4.58 10.94 18.69
CA TYR A 181 5.83 11.13 17.96
C TYR A 181 6.04 12.60 17.62
N GLU A 182 7.21 12.96 17.09
CA GLU A 182 7.48 14.29 16.54
C GLU A 182 6.59 14.58 15.33
N ASP A 183 6.36 13.57 14.49
CA ASP A 183 5.48 13.66 13.33
C ASP A 183 4.01 13.49 13.71
N ALA A 184 3.14 14.27 13.09
CA ALA A 184 1.70 14.11 13.20
C ALA A 184 1.22 12.93 12.33
N VAL A 185 0.70 11.90 12.96
CA VAL A 185 0.09 10.73 12.29
C VAL A 185 -1.41 10.96 12.16
N LEU A 186 -1.95 10.96 10.94
CA LEU A 186 -3.37 11.18 10.71
C LEU A 186 -4.24 10.13 11.40
N ASP A 187 -5.33 10.56 12.04
CA ASP A 187 -6.28 9.66 12.71
C ASP A 187 -7.48 9.33 11.81
N PHE A 188 -7.43 8.22 11.09
CA PHE A 188 -8.52 7.77 10.22
C PHE A 188 -9.74 7.21 10.96
N THR A 189 -9.78 7.26 12.28
CA THR A 189 -11.01 7.03 13.06
C THR A 189 -11.83 8.31 13.22
N ASN A 190 -11.22 9.48 12.96
CA ASN A 190 -11.86 10.78 12.95
C ASN A 190 -12.45 11.08 11.55
N PRO A 191 -13.78 11.23 11.40
CA PRO A 191 -14.40 11.57 10.13
C PRO A 191 -13.90 12.89 9.49
N GLU A 192 -13.54 13.89 10.30
CA GLU A 192 -13.00 15.14 9.79
C GLU A 192 -11.61 14.96 9.19
N THR A 193 -10.78 14.06 9.75
CA THR A 193 -9.49 13.69 9.18
C THR A 193 -9.69 13.01 7.82
N VAL A 194 -10.61 12.04 7.76
CA VAL A 194 -10.92 11.33 6.50
C VAL A 194 -11.36 12.33 5.43
N LYS A 195 -12.27 13.25 5.76
CA LYS A 195 -12.77 14.28 4.85
C LYS A 195 -11.65 15.20 4.36
N TRP A 196 -10.87 15.76 5.29
CA TRP A 196 -9.74 16.64 4.98
C TRP A 196 -8.74 15.98 4.04
N TYR A 197 -8.39 14.72 4.32
CA TYR A 197 -7.45 13.95 3.53
C TYR A 197 -8.01 13.62 2.14
N GLN A 198 -9.26 13.20 2.06
CA GLN A 198 -9.93 12.90 0.80
C GLN A 198 -10.08 14.14 -0.09
N GLU A 199 -10.29 15.30 0.45
CA GLU A 199 -10.34 16.57 -0.31
C GLU A 199 -9.01 16.86 -1.02
N LYS A 200 -7.85 16.60 -0.35
CA LYS A 200 -6.52 16.72 -0.97
C LYS A 200 -6.35 15.75 -2.15
N LEU A 201 -6.68 14.50 -1.94
CA LEU A 201 -6.57 13.47 -2.98
C LEU A 201 -7.54 13.69 -4.14
N ALA A 202 -8.76 14.14 -3.86
CA ALA A 202 -9.76 14.45 -4.88
C ALA A 202 -9.26 15.50 -5.88
N GLY A 203 -8.49 16.49 -5.43
CA GLY A 203 -7.85 17.48 -6.29
C GLY A 203 -6.95 16.82 -7.35
N LEU A 204 -6.09 15.90 -6.92
CA LEU A 204 -5.18 15.16 -7.80
C LEU A 204 -5.92 14.24 -8.79
N LEU A 205 -6.88 13.48 -8.27
CA LEU A 205 -7.68 12.56 -9.09
C LEU A 205 -8.49 13.32 -10.16
N LYS A 206 -9.02 14.50 -9.86
CA LYS A 206 -9.72 15.38 -10.81
C LYS A 206 -8.79 15.94 -11.89
N LEU A 207 -7.49 16.12 -11.61
CA LEU A 207 -6.49 16.49 -12.61
C LEU A 207 -6.24 15.37 -13.64
N GLY A 208 -6.67 14.13 -13.33
CA GLY A 208 -6.49 12.98 -14.21
C GLY A 208 -5.53 11.92 -13.69
N VAL A 209 -5.01 12.05 -12.46
CA VAL A 209 -4.22 11.01 -11.79
C VAL A 209 -5.03 9.71 -11.77
N GLY A 210 -4.41 8.60 -12.19
CA GLY A 210 -5.07 7.30 -12.34
C GLY A 210 -5.12 6.52 -11.03
N ALA A 211 -4.06 6.57 -10.23
CA ALA A 211 -3.96 5.85 -8.96
C ALA A 211 -3.10 6.59 -7.92
N ILE A 212 -3.36 6.33 -6.66
CA ILE A 212 -2.57 6.84 -5.52
C ILE A 212 -1.79 5.66 -4.90
N LYS A 213 -0.47 5.83 -4.74
CA LYS A 213 0.34 4.91 -3.93
C LYS A 213 0.10 5.23 -2.46
N VAL A 214 -0.29 4.21 -1.71
CA VAL A 214 -0.67 4.28 -0.29
C VAL A 214 0.48 3.67 0.50
N ASP A 215 1.53 4.47 0.68
CA ASP A 215 2.76 4.01 1.31
C ASP A 215 2.71 4.15 2.83
N PHE A 216 3.55 3.38 3.54
CA PHE A 216 3.56 3.29 4.99
C PHE A 216 2.22 2.80 5.59
N GLY A 217 1.87 3.27 6.79
CA GLY A 217 0.68 2.86 7.53
C GLY A 217 0.96 1.82 8.62
N GLU A 218 2.18 1.27 8.68
CA GLU A 218 2.58 0.26 9.67
C GLU A 218 2.99 0.88 11.02
N ALA A 219 3.33 2.17 11.05
CA ALA A 219 3.84 2.85 12.23
C ALA A 219 2.77 3.64 12.99
N ALA A 220 1.50 3.24 12.89
CA ALA A 220 0.46 3.83 13.73
C ALA A 220 0.81 3.63 15.22
N PRO A 221 0.69 4.66 16.07
CA PRO A 221 1.20 4.62 17.44
C PRO A 221 0.48 3.57 18.29
N LEU A 222 1.23 2.62 18.87
CA LEU A 222 0.70 1.65 19.86
C LEU A 222 0.24 2.34 21.13
N GLU A 223 0.91 3.42 21.52
CA GLU A 223 0.56 4.26 22.67
C GLU A 223 -0.53 5.29 22.36
N GLY A 224 -1.04 5.27 21.13
CA GLY A 224 -2.05 6.20 20.67
C GLY A 224 -3.40 6.00 21.34
N VAL A 225 -4.11 7.11 21.49
CA VAL A 225 -5.54 7.17 21.76
C VAL A 225 -6.20 7.82 20.54
N PHE A 226 -7.08 7.08 19.91
CA PHE A 226 -7.72 7.48 18.67
C PHE A 226 -9.05 8.20 18.93
N ALA A 227 -9.53 8.98 17.99
CA ALA A 227 -10.74 9.79 18.15
C ALA A 227 -12.01 8.96 18.46
N ASN A 228 -12.03 7.68 18.08
CA ASN A 228 -13.10 6.75 18.45
C ASN A 228 -13.00 6.22 19.89
N GLY A 229 -12.05 6.69 20.67
CA GLY A 229 -11.81 6.30 22.07
C GLY A 229 -11.03 5.00 22.26
N ARG A 230 -10.62 4.31 21.18
CA ARG A 230 -9.84 3.08 21.27
C ARG A 230 -8.34 3.38 21.35
N SER A 231 -7.62 2.52 22.04
CA SER A 231 -6.16 2.61 22.15
C SER A 231 -5.47 2.05 20.90
N GLY A 232 -4.21 2.42 20.72
CA GLY A 232 -3.34 1.87 19.69
C GLY A 232 -3.17 0.35 19.78
N PHE A 233 -3.41 -0.27 20.93
CA PHE A 233 -3.45 -1.72 21.07
C PHE A 233 -4.42 -2.37 20.06
N TYR A 234 -5.57 -1.73 19.81
CA TYR A 234 -6.57 -2.21 18.84
C TYR A 234 -6.50 -1.49 17.50
N GLU A 235 -6.10 -0.22 17.45
CA GLU A 235 -6.16 0.57 16.23
C GLU A 235 -4.90 0.46 15.36
N HIS A 236 -3.76 0.06 15.93
CA HIS A 236 -2.51 -0.11 15.17
C HIS A 236 -2.68 -1.05 13.95
N ASN A 237 -3.23 -2.24 14.18
CA ASN A 237 -3.44 -3.20 13.11
C ASN A 237 -4.60 -2.83 12.16
N LEU A 238 -5.58 -2.05 12.62
CA LEU A 238 -6.69 -1.55 11.79
C LEU A 238 -6.32 -0.31 10.99
N TYR A 239 -5.27 0.40 11.36
CA TYR A 239 -4.86 1.62 10.69
C TYR A 239 -4.67 1.44 9.17
N PRO A 240 -3.95 0.41 8.69
CA PRO A 240 -3.82 0.14 7.26
C PRO A 240 -5.17 -0.03 6.55
N LEU A 241 -6.11 -0.75 7.15
CA LEU A 241 -7.43 -0.97 6.57
C LEU A 241 -8.21 0.35 6.43
N ARG A 242 -8.18 1.22 7.46
CA ARG A 242 -8.84 2.53 7.44
C ARG A 242 -8.20 3.46 6.42
N TYR A 243 -6.88 3.49 6.38
CA TYR A 243 -6.11 4.26 5.43
C TYR A 243 -6.39 3.83 3.98
N ASN A 244 -6.28 2.53 3.67
CA ASN A 244 -6.59 1.98 2.36
C ASN A 244 -8.03 2.32 1.94
N LYS A 245 -8.99 2.19 2.89
CA LYS A 245 -10.39 2.53 2.64
C LYS A 245 -10.56 4.01 2.29
N ALA A 246 -9.93 4.92 3.04
CA ALA A 246 -10.06 6.35 2.81
C ALA A 246 -9.62 6.74 1.39
N VAL A 247 -8.51 6.17 0.90
CA VAL A 247 -7.99 6.43 -0.46
C VAL A 247 -8.87 5.75 -1.51
N ALA A 248 -9.24 4.48 -1.31
CA ALA A 248 -10.06 3.74 -2.25
C ALA A 248 -11.45 4.37 -2.43
N ASP A 249 -12.08 4.83 -1.36
CA ASP A 249 -13.40 5.46 -1.41
C ASP A 249 -13.37 6.75 -2.24
N ILE A 250 -12.39 7.63 -2.05
CA ILE A 250 -12.29 8.87 -2.84
C ILE A 250 -11.88 8.60 -4.29
N THR A 251 -11.05 7.56 -4.52
CA THR A 251 -10.72 7.13 -5.88
C THR A 251 -11.99 6.66 -6.59
N LYS A 252 -12.79 5.82 -5.94
CA LYS A 252 -14.07 5.35 -6.49
C LYS A 252 -15.05 6.48 -6.75
N ALA A 253 -15.20 7.40 -5.81
CA ALA A 253 -16.10 8.54 -5.96
C ALA A 253 -15.70 9.47 -7.11
N THR A 254 -14.39 9.56 -7.42
CA THR A 254 -13.87 10.49 -8.44
C THR A 254 -13.67 9.82 -9.81
N LYS A 255 -13.24 8.54 -9.84
CA LYS A 255 -12.83 7.83 -11.05
C LYS A 255 -13.75 6.69 -11.46
N GLY A 256 -14.60 6.19 -10.54
CA GLY A 256 -15.50 5.05 -10.75
C GLY A 256 -14.92 3.69 -10.37
N ASP A 257 -13.60 3.56 -10.24
CA ASP A 257 -12.91 2.39 -9.70
C ASP A 257 -12.24 2.72 -8.36
N ASN A 258 -11.86 1.71 -7.58
CA ASN A 258 -11.28 1.88 -6.26
C ASN A 258 -9.80 1.46 -6.19
N ILE A 259 -9.09 1.55 -7.32
CA ILE A 259 -7.68 1.15 -7.38
C ILE A 259 -6.80 2.05 -6.51
N ILE A 260 -5.96 1.39 -5.72
CA ILE A 260 -4.87 1.99 -4.96
C ILE A 260 -3.61 1.13 -5.15
N TRP A 261 -2.46 1.63 -4.72
CA TRP A 261 -1.22 0.84 -4.67
C TRP A 261 -0.68 0.90 -3.24
N ALA A 262 -1.07 -0.08 -2.39
CA ALA A 262 -0.84 -0.02 -0.96
C ALA A 262 0.28 -0.93 -0.45
N ARG A 263 1.03 -0.48 0.59
CA ARG A 263 2.06 -1.28 1.25
C ARG A 263 1.47 -2.07 2.41
N SER A 264 0.86 -1.40 3.35
CA SER A 264 0.30 -2.02 4.54
C SER A 264 -1.12 -2.53 4.33
N ALA A 265 -1.51 -3.57 5.06
CA ALA A 265 -2.84 -4.15 5.00
C ALA A 265 -3.21 -4.84 6.31
N TRP A 266 -4.50 -5.05 6.50
CA TRP A 266 -5.11 -5.93 7.50
C TRP A 266 -6.22 -6.74 6.85
N ALA A 267 -6.79 -7.72 7.55
CA ALA A 267 -7.97 -8.47 7.07
C ALA A 267 -9.08 -7.50 6.63
N GLY A 268 -9.58 -7.67 5.41
CA GLY A 268 -10.55 -6.75 4.80
C GLY A 268 -9.94 -5.75 3.79
N SER A 269 -8.62 -5.54 3.81
CA SER A 269 -7.95 -4.65 2.86
C SER A 269 -7.95 -5.20 1.43
N GLN A 270 -8.16 -6.50 1.22
CA GLN A 270 -8.28 -7.11 -0.12
C GLN A 270 -9.39 -6.47 -0.97
N ARG A 271 -10.38 -5.84 -0.34
CA ARG A 271 -11.44 -5.08 -1.03
C ARG A 271 -10.91 -3.88 -1.81
N TYR A 272 -9.73 -3.41 -1.47
CA TYR A 272 -9.09 -2.21 -2.02
C TYR A 272 -7.80 -2.60 -2.76
N PRO A 273 -7.92 -3.10 -4.02
CA PRO A 273 -6.74 -3.50 -4.77
C PRO A 273 -5.90 -2.29 -5.16
N LEU A 274 -4.60 -2.44 -5.27
CA LEU A 274 -3.78 -3.63 -5.03
C LEU A 274 -2.72 -3.36 -3.94
N HIS A 275 -1.95 -4.38 -3.63
CA HIS A 275 -0.87 -4.27 -2.64
C HIS A 275 0.46 -4.76 -3.23
N TRP A 276 1.60 -4.21 -2.76
CA TRP A 276 2.92 -4.73 -3.15
C TRP A 276 3.72 -5.27 -1.97
N GLY A 277 4.79 -6.02 -2.25
CA GLY A 277 5.58 -6.73 -1.26
C GLY A 277 6.42 -5.86 -0.32
N GLY A 278 6.50 -4.53 -0.56
CA GLY A 278 7.39 -3.63 0.17
C GLY A 278 8.83 -3.69 -0.35
N ASP A 279 9.79 -3.29 0.48
CA ASP A 279 11.17 -2.99 0.12
C ASP A 279 12.05 -4.26 0.20
N ALA A 280 11.93 -5.15 -0.78
CA ALA A 280 12.67 -6.40 -0.82
C ALA A 280 14.18 -6.16 -1.06
N ALA A 281 15.03 -6.96 -0.41
CA ALA A 281 16.46 -6.98 -0.68
C ALA A 281 16.76 -7.53 -2.09
N ASN A 282 17.77 -6.97 -2.75
CA ASN A 282 18.23 -7.37 -4.09
C ASN A 282 19.14 -8.60 -4.02
N THR A 283 18.57 -9.71 -3.52
CA THR A 283 19.26 -10.99 -3.31
C THR A 283 18.36 -12.16 -3.72
N ASP A 284 18.95 -13.35 -3.91
CA ASP A 284 18.18 -14.59 -4.18
C ASP A 284 17.20 -14.90 -3.04
N ILE A 285 17.60 -14.71 -1.80
CA ILE A 285 16.73 -14.86 -0.62
C ILE A 285 15.59 -13.83 -0.65
N GLY A 286 15.87 -12.60 -1.06
CA GLY A 286 14.84 -11.56 -1.23
C GLY A 286 13.81 -11.95 -2.29
N MET A 287 14.24 -12.50 -3.43
CA MET A 287 13.36 -13.00 -4.48
C MET A 287 12.50 -14.18 -3.98
N GLU A 288 13.13 -15.17 -3.34
CA GLU A 288 12.44 -16.33 -2.76
C GLU A 288 11.39 -15.91 -1.73
N SER A 289 11.78 -15.01 -0.81
CA SER A 289 10.88 -14.50 0.23
C SER A 289 9.71 -13.72 -0.36
N THR A 290 9.95 -12.94 -1.43
CA THR A 290 8.91 -12.21 -2.16
C THR A 290 7.92 -13.16 -2.81
N LEU A 291 8.40 -14.22 -3.47
CA LEU A 291 7.54 -15.25 -4.08
C LEU A 291 6.68 -15.95 -3.02
N ARG A 292 7.30 -16.46 -1.96
CA ARG A 292 6.59 -17.17 -0.87
C ARG A 292 5.59 -16.25 -0.16
N GLY A 293 6.02 -15.01 0.12
CA GLY A 293 5.16 -14.00 0.73
C GLY A 293 3.95 -13.66 -0.14
N GLY A 294 4.14 -13.49 -1.44
CA GLY A 294 3.05 -13.22 -2.39
C GLY A 294 2.06 -14.37 -2.50
N LEU A 295 2.54 -15.62 -2.57
CA LEU A 295 1.67 -16.82 -2.57
C LEU A 295 0.88 -16.93 -1.27
N SER A 296 1.53 -16.75 -0.12
CA SER A 296 0.87 -16.73 1.19
C SER A 296 -0.17 -15.62 1.31
N PHE A 297 0.13 -14.44 0.76
CA PHE A 297 -0.77 -13.31 0.73
C PHE A 297 -2.01 -13.58 -0.14
N GLY A 298 -1.83 -14.21 -1.29
CA GLY A 298 -2.93 -14.68 -2.14
C GLY A 298 -3.85 -15.67 -1.40
N LEU A 299 -3.27 -16.59 -0.61
CA LEU A 299 -4.02 -17.51 0.25
C LEU A 299 -4.71 -16.83 1.45
N SER A 300 -4.51 -15.54 1.64
CA SER A 300 -5.24 -14.71 2.61
C SER A 300 -6.30 -13.80 1.97
N GLY A 301 -6.73 -14.13 0.72
CA GLY A 301 -7.81 -13.44 0.01
C GLY A 301 -7.37 -12.25 -0.86
N PHE A 302 -6.07 -11.97 -0.97
CA PHE A 302 -5.54 -10.87 -1.77
C PHE A 302 -5.26 -11.32 -3.21
N SER A 303 -6.24 -11.16 -4.07
CA SER A 303 -6.17 -11.62 -5.47
C SER A 303 -5.20 -10.82 -6.34
N PHE A 304 -4.91 -9.57 -5.98
CA PHE A 304 -4.08 -8.65 -6.77
C PHE A 304 -2.91 -8.15 -5.93
N TRP A 305 -1.70 -8.46 -6.39
CA TRP A 305 -0.48 -8.04 -5.73
C TRP A 305 0.68 -7.84 -6.70
N SER A 306 1.68 -7.12 -6.25
CA SER A 306 2.88 -6.80 -7.00
C SER A 306 4.12 -6.84 -6.09
N HIS A 307 5.27 -6.56 -6.67
CA HIS A 307 6.53 -6.38 -5.96
C HIS A 307 7.49 -5.58 -6.85
N ASP A 308 8.59 -5.13 -6.27
CA ASP A 308 9.63 -4.44 -7.01
C ASP A 308 10.52 -5.45 -7.72
N ILE A 309 10.41 -5.53 -9.05
CA ILE A 309 11.18 -6.49 -9.86
C ILE A 309 12.67 -6.25 -9.66
N GLY A 310 13.39 -7.29 -9.21
CA GLY A 310 14.80 -7.22 -8.91
C GLY A 310 15.13 -6.69 -7.51
N GLY A 311 14.13 -6.47 -6.63
CA GLY A 311 14.29 -5.89 -5.30
C GLY A 311 14.32 -4.35 -5.31
N PHE A 312 14.36 -3.73 -4.14
CA PHE A 312 14.24 -2.27 -4.00
C PHE A 312 15.56 -1.58 -3.58
N VAL A 313 16.26 -2.14 -2.58
CA VAL A 313 17.22 -1.40 -1.74
C VAL A 313 18.55 -1.11 -2.43
N GLN A 314 19.00 -1.94 -3.39
CA GLN A 314 20.33 -1.87 -4.00
C GLN A 314 20.26 -2.15 -5.51
N LYS A 315 21.40 -1.95 -6.20
CA LYS A 315 21.51 -2.38 -7.60
C LYS A 315 21.45 -3.91 -7.68
N SER A 316 20.51 -4.43 -8.43
CA SER A 316 20.39 -5.87 -8.64
C SER A 316 21.55 -6.40 -9.48
N PRO A 317 22.15 -7.54 -9.11
CA PRO A 317 22.99 -8.30 -10.05
C PRO A 317 22.18 -8.63 -11.32
N GLU A 318 22.80 -8.55 -12.48
CA GLU A 318 22.12 -8.81 -13.77
C GLU A 318 21.47 -10.20 -13.81
N SER A 319 22.17 -11.23 -13.30
CA SER A 319 21.66 -12.60 -13.22
C SER A 319 20.42 -12.74 -12.34
N LEU A 320 20.34 -11.97 -11.24
CA LEU A 320 19.17 -11.93 -10.37
C LEU A 320 18.00 -11.22 -11.08
N TYR A 321 18.27 -10.05 -11.70
CA TYR A 321 17.24 -9.28 -12.39
C TYR A 321 16.60 -10.09 -13.52
N ARG A 322 17.42 -10.81 -14.34
CA ARG A 322 16.95 -11.68 -15.41
C ARG A 322 16.04 -12.82 -14.94
N ARG A 323 16.25 -13.36 -13.73
CA ARG A 323 15.39 -14.40 -13.13
C ARG A 323 14.14 -13.81 -12.47
N TRP A 324 14.25 -12.61 -11.88
CA TRP A 324 13.14 -11.95 -11.23
C TRP A 324 12.13 -11.36 -12.22
N LEU A 325 12.61 -10.92 -13.39
CA LEU A 325 11.79 -10.29 -14.41
C LEU A 325 10.61 -11.19 -14.88
N PRO A 326 10.80 -12.45 -15.33
CA PRO A 326 9.68 -13.31 -15.71
C PRO A 326 8.76 -13.62 -14.53
N PHE A 327 9.28 -13.78 -13.33
CA PHE A 327 8.47 -13.89 -12.13
C PHE A 327 7.58 -12.65 -11.95
N GLY A 328 8.15 -11.46 -12.07
CA GLY A 328 7.42 -10.22 -11.92
C GLY A 328 6.32 -10.02 -12.96
N PHE A 329 6.56 -10.43 -14.21
CA PHE A 329 5.55 -10.34 -15.28
C PHE A 329 4.47 -11.43 -15.22
N LEU A 330 4.66 -12.47 -14.41
CA LEU A 330 3.66 -13.52 -14.19
C LEU A 330 2.84 -13.32 -12.91
N THR A 331 3.09 -12.24 -12.15
CA THR A 331 2.18 -11.79 -11.08
C THR A 331 1.05 -10.94 -11.65
N SER A 332 0.01 -10.70 -10.86
CA SER A 332 -1.16 -9.96 -11.36
C SER A 332 -0.82 -8.53 -11.84
N HIS A 333 0.14 -7.88 -11.16
CA HIS A 333 0.59 -6.52 -11.51
C HIS A 333 2.11 -6.47 -11.50
N SER A 334 2.68 -5.78 -12.49
CA SER A 334 4.13 -5.73 -12.72
C SER A 334 4.66 -4.32 -12.55
N ARG A 335 5.71 -4.16 -11.74
CA ARG A 335 6.35 -2.87 -11.50
C ARG A 335 7.87 -2.94 -11.59
N ALA A 336 8.48 -2.09 -12.42
CA ALA A 336 9.88 -1.74 -12.32
C ALA A 336 10.01 -0.56 -11.35
N HIS A 337 10.76 -0.73 -10.26
CA HIS A 337 10.96 0.27 -9.21
C HIS A 337 12.23 -0.01 -8.41
N GLY A 338 12.81 1.00 -7.78
CA GLY A 338 13.96 0.84 -6.90
C GLY A 338 14.52 2.16 -6.41
N ALA A 339 15.26 2.11 -5.29
CA ALA A 339 16.01 3.24 -4.77
C ALA A 339 17.40 3.32 -5.41
N PRO A 340 18.05 4.49 -5.47
CA PRO A 340 19.44 4.60 -5.91
C PRO A 340 20.37 3.64 -5.11
N PRO A 341 21.38 3.04 -5.75
CA PRO A 341 21.82 3.26 -7.13
C PRO A 341 21.06 2.43 -8.18
N LYS A 342 19.95 1.77 -7.83
CA LYS A 342 19.12 1.07 -8.79
C LYS A 342 18.26 2.08 -9.55
N GLU A 343 18.49 2.18 -10.84
CA GLU A 343 17.58 2.84 -11.77
C GLU A 343 17.05 1.77 -12.75
N PRO A 344 15.76 1.39 -12.67
CA PRO A 344 15.18 0.44 -13.60
C PRO A 344 15.04 1.01 -15.00
#